data_171111b71a00178ba8ec2f3089d207af
#
_entry.id   171111b71a00178ba8ec2f3089d207af
#
_cell.length_a   1.000
_cell.length_b   1.000
_cell.length_c   1.000
_cell.angle_alpha   90.00
_cell.angle_beta   90.00
_cell.angle_gamma   90.00
#
_symmetry.space_group_name_H-M   'P 1'
#
loop_
_entity.id
_entity.type
_entity.pdbx_description
1 polymer ?
#
loop_
_entity_poly.entity_id
_entity_poly.type
_entity_poly.pdbx_seq_one_letter_code
_entity_poly.pdbx_strand_id
1 'polypeptide(L)'
;KVFNAEIEEFIRYMAGGEKFKEFLMEKLEEKVDVSSLEEEKKLLAGQLQQAQGSRKKLVQMLERLDPGDKHYDRKYQDMQERMDNLYDRIAELEEAITDVETKIGASYGKQVTGKKIYQFLLDFDILYGKMTDLEKKEFMRTFIESIELDPDEKDMGRIIKHIDLTFPVYYDGQEGDRIRMPKENTVETVVLLGRKKVDGEEISVKTESYV
;
A
#
# COMPACT_ATOMS: atom_id res chain seq x y z
N LYS A 1 -26.73 16.60 -10.80
CA LYS A 1 -27.34 16.67 -9.44
C LYS A 1 -27.84 15.30 -8.99
N VAL A 2 -28.55 14.54 -9.84
CA VAL A 2 -29.05 13.19 -9.53
C VAL A 2 -27.90 12.25 -9.20
N PHE A 3 -26.89 12.21 -10.03
CA PHE A 3 -25.70 11.37 -9.88
C PHE A 3 -24.95 11.56 -8.54
N ASN A 4 -24.77 12.77 -8.08
CA ASN A 4 -24.12 13.03 -6.79
C ASN A 4 -24.98 12.56 -5.62
N ALA A 5 -26.31 12.65 -5.74
CA ALA A 5 -27.23 12.17 -4.71
C ALA A 5 -27.21 10.64 -4.61
N GLU A 6 -27.12 9.92 -5.73
CA GLU A 6 -27.01 8.45 -5.72
C GLU A 6 -25.70 7.97 -5.08
N ILE A 7 -24.58 8.65 -5.36
CA ILE A 7 -23.29 8.32 -4.72
C ILE A 7 -23.33 8.62 -3.22
N GLU A 8 -23.91 9.75 -2.82
CA GLU A 8 -24.08 10.11 -1.40
C GLU A 8 -24.94 9.07 -0.68
N GLU A 9 -26.07 8.68 -1.27
CA GLU A 9 -26.96 7.66 -0.72
C GLU A 9 -26.26 6.31 -0.59
N PHE A 10 -25.48 5.93 -1.60
CA PHE A 10 -24.67 4.72 -1.58
C PHE A 10 -23.65 4.72 -0.45
N ILE A 11 -22.85 5.77 -0.30
CA ILE A 11 -21.84 5.85 0.77
C ILE A 11 -22.52 5.86 2.14
N ARG A 12 -23.64 6.55 2.27
CA ARG A 12 -24.45 6.59 3.49
C ARG A 12 -24.98 5.21 3.86
N TYR A 13 -25.49 4.47 2.88
CA TYR A 13 -25.95 3.09 3.07
C TYR A 13 -24.80 2.18 3.51
N MET A 14 -23.65 2.25 2.84
CA MET A 14 -22.47 1.48 3.18
C MET A 14 -21.95 1.83 4.58
N ALA A 15 -21.79 3.12 4.88
CA ALA A 15 -21.28 3.61 6.15
C ALA A 15 -22.26 3.36 7.33
N GLY A 16 -23.55 3.22 7.04
CA GLY A 16 -24.60 2.96 8.03
C GLY A 16 -24.67 1.51 8.52
N GLY A 17 -24.11 0.55 7.80
CA GLY A 17 -24.16 -0.87 8.14
C GLY A 17 -23.37 -1.22 9.40
N GLU A 18 -23.98 -1.94 10.37
CA GLU A 18 -23.28 -2.32 11.61
C GLU A 18 -22.06 -3.18 11.34
N LYS A 19 -22.14 -4.18 10.49
CA LYS A 19 -21.02 -5.05 10.10
C LYS A 19 -19.87 -4.25 9.45
N PHE A 20 -20.21 -3.25 8.65
CA PHE A 20 -19.20 -2.38 8.05
C PHE A 20 -18.52 -1.50 9.08
N LYS A 21 -19.24 -1.01 10.08
CA LYS A 21 -18.66 -0.26 11.20
C LYS A 21 -17.73 -1.12 12.06
N GLU A 22 -18.13 -2.34 12.37
CA GLU A 22 -17.26 -3.29 13.08
C GLU A 22 -15.97 -3.55 12.30
N PHE A 23 -16.10 -3.80 11.00
CA PHE A 23 -14.95 -3.94 10.11
C PHE A 23 -14.03 -2.70 10.11
N LEU A 24 -14.61 -1.48 10.00
CA LEU A 24 -13.81 -0.24 10.03
C LEU A 24 -13.07 -0.07 11.36
N MET A 25 -13.71 -0.44 12.48
CA MET A 25 -13.07 -0.40 13.81
C MET A 25 -11.91 -1.40 13.89
N GLU A 26 -12.09 -2.63 13.40
CA GLU A 26 -11.02 -3.63 13.32
C GLU A 26 -9.83 -3.11 12.49
N LYS A 27 -10.11 -2.51 11.32
CA LYS A 27 -9.07 -1.92 10.46
C LYS A 27 -8.36 -0.72 11.06
N LEU A 28 -9.03 0.05 11.92
CA LEU A 28 -8.39 1.14 12.67
C LEU A 28 -7.38 0.63 13.71
N GLU A 29 -7.63 -0.54 14.28
CA GLU A 29 -6.76 -1.18 15.27
C GLU A 29 -5.63 -1.98 14.61
N GLU A 30 -5.77 -2.37 13.34
CA GLU A 30 -4.77 -3.14 12.61
C GLU A 30 -3.44 -2.39 12.53
N LYS A 31 -2.35 -3.11 12.83
CA LYS A 31 -0.99 -2.59 12.69
C LYS A 31 -0.40 -3.07 11.37
N VAL A 32 0.34 -2.18 10.69
CA VAL A 32 1.12 -2.61 9.52
C VAL A 32 2.16 -3.62 9.96
N ASP A 33 2.15 -4.78 9.34
CA ASP A 33 3.22 -5.76 9.51
C ASP A 33 4.37 -5.44 8.54
N VAL A 34 5.42 -4.87 9.08
CA VAL A 34 6.67 -4.59 8.37
C VAL A 34 7.81 -5.48 8.87
N SER A 35 7.51 -6.53 9.64
CA SER A 35 8.50 -7.39 10.31
C SER A 35 9.52 -7.95 9.33
N SER A 36 9.08 -8.43 8.17
CA SER A 36 9.97 -8.95 7.13
C SER A 36 10.91 -7.90 6.55
N LEU A 37 10.43 -6.67 6.37
CA LEU A 37 11.26 -5.55 5.89
C LEU A 37 12.25 -5.09 6.95
N GLU A 38 11.87 -5.10 8.22
CA GLU A 38 12.77 -4.78 9.33
C GLU A 38 13.86 -5.85 9.50
N GLU A 39 13.53 -7.13 9.31
CA GLU A 39 14.50 -8.23 9.31
C GLU A 39 15.48 -8.09 8.13
N GLU A 40 14.99 -7.80 6.92
CA GLU A 40 15.81 -7.54 5.74
C GLU A 40 16.76 -6.35 5.98
N LYS A 41 16.25 -5.23 6.50
CA LYS A 41 17.07 -4.07 6.86
C LYS A 41 18.16 -4.43 7.85
N LYS A 42 17.85 -5.21 8.88
CA LYS A 42 18.81 -5.65 9.89
C LYS A 42 19.91 -6.53 9.28
N LEU A 43 19.55 -7.43 8.38
CA LEU A 43 20.50 -8.28 7.66
C LEU A 43 21.46 -7.44 6.81
N LEU A 44 20.93 -6.51 6.01
CA LEU A 44 21.71 -5.61 5.17
C LEU A 44 22.65 -4.71 6.00
N ALA A 45 22.15 -4.17 7.12
CA ALA A 45 22.97 -3.37 8.05
C ALA A 45 24.12 -4.19 8.64
N GLY A 46 23.91 -5.47 8.97
CA GLY A 46 24.94 -6.38 9.41
C GLY A 46 26.04 -6.61 8.34
N GLN A 47 25.60 -6.80 7.08
CA GLN A 47 26.53 -6.95 5.95
C GLN A 47 27.34 -5.66 5.70
N LEU A 48 26.68 -4.50 5.79
CA LEU A 48 27.33 -3.19 5.66
C LEU A 48 28.40 -2.99 6.74
N GLN A 49 28.08 -3.29 7.98
CA GLN A 49 29.03 -3.22 9.09
C GLN A 49 30.25 -4.13 8.86
N GLN A 50 30.02 -5.35 8.33
CA GLN A 50 31.10 -6.28 8.01
C GLN A 50 31.99 -5.76 6.87
N ALA A 51 31.39 -5.21 5.79
CA ALA A 51 32.14 -4.63 4.67
C ALA A 51 32.98 -3.41 5.12
N GLN A 52 32.40 -2.51 5.91
CA GLN A 52 33.09 -1.35 6.48
C GLN A 52 34.24 -1.79 7.42
N GLY A 53 34.01 -2.82 8.23
CA GLY A 53 35.04 -3.41 9.07
C GLY A 53 36.21 -4.02 8.27
N SER A 54 35.91 -4.68 7.17
CA SER A 54 36.89 -5.24 6.23
C SER A 54 37.70 -4.13 5.55
N ARG A 55 37.02 -3.06 5.09
CA ARG A 55 37.68 -1.87 4.53
C ARG A 55 38.63 -1.25 5.53
N LYS A 56 38.23 -1.05 6.78
CA LYS A 56 39.08 -0.50 7.83
C LYS A 56 40.33 -1.34 8.06
N LYS A 57 40.21 -2.67 8.09
CA LYS A 57 41.36 -3.59 8.23
C LYS A 57 42.28 -3.50 7.04
N LEU A 58 41.73 -3.42 5.81
CA LEU A 58 42.55 -3.33 4.61
C LEU A 58 43.34 -2.01 4.54
N VAL A 59 42.73 -0.88 4.96
CA VAL A 59 43.45 0.40 5.11
C VAL A 59 44.65 0.27 6.06
N GLN A 60 44.43 -0.36 7.24
CA GLN A 60 45.50 -0.58 8.21
C GLN A 60 46.62 -1.48 7.68
N MET A 61 46.26 -2.44 6.80
CA MET A 61 47.27 -3.31 6.16
C MET A 61 48.05 -2.54 5.10
N LEU A 62 47.42 -1.66 4.34
CA LEU A 62 48.07 -0.77 3.37
C LEU A 62 49.06 0.18 4.04
N GLU A 63 48.70 0.78 5.17
CA GLU A 63 49.58 1.69 5.95
C GLU A 63 50.82 1.00 6.49
N ARG A 64 50.77 -0.33 6.69
CA ARG A 64 51.86 -1.15 7.21
C ARG A 64 52.69 -1.82 6.12
N LEU A 65 52.36 -1.60 4.86
CA LEU A 65 53.08 -2.22 3.76
C LEU A 65 54.48 -1.59 3.64
N ASP A 66 55.50 -2.43 3.66
CA ASP A 66 56.90 -2.00 3.55
C ASP A 66 57.26 -1.71 2.09
N PRO A 67 57.59 -0.46 1.71
CA PRO A 67 58.04 -0.12 0.35
C PRO A 67 59.31 -0.83 -0.08
N GLY A 68 60.12 -1.34 0.87
CA GLY A 68 61.30 -2.16 0.60
C GLY A 68 61.05 -3.64 0.27
N ASP A 69 59.81 -4.10 0.41
CA ASP A 69 59.46 -5.48 0.06
C ASP A 69 59.53 -5.70 -1.45
N LYS A 70 60.23 -6.75 -1.88
CA LYS A 70 60.37 -7.12 -3.31
C LYS A 70 59.04 -7.35 -4.05
N HIS A 71 57.95 -7.54 -3.33
CA HIS A 71 56.61 -7.75 -3.88
C HIS A 71 55.66 -6.59 -3.56
N TYR A 72 56.19 -5.42 -3.17
CA TYR A 72 55.42 -4.26 -2.76
C TYR A 72 54.34 -3.88 -3.78
N ASP A 73 54.73 -3.65 -5.04
CA ASP A 73 53.83 -3.17 -6.09
C ASP A 73 52.65 -4.16 -6.31
N ARG A 74 52.96 -5.44 -6.33
CA ARG A 74 51.91 -6.47 -6.51
C ARG A 74 50.96 -6.52 -5.32
N LYS A 75 51.50 -6.50 -4.09
CA LYS A 75 50.67 -6.49 -2.87
C LYS A 75 49.80 -5.23 -2.81
N TYR A 76 50.36 -4.08 -3.21
CA TYR A 76 49.67 -2.81 -3.24
C TYR A 76 48.49 -2.85 -4.26
N GLN A 77 48.73 -3.35 -5.46
CA GLN A 77 47.69 -3.47 -6.49
C GLN A 77 46.58 -4.46 -6.05
N ASP A 78 46.91 -5.63 -5.51
CA ASP A 78 45.97 -6.58 -4.99
C ASP A 78 45.08 -5.99 -3.87
N MET A 79 45.67 -5.12 -3.03
CA MET A 79 44.93 -4.43 -1.97
C MET A 79 44.04 -3.33 -2.51
N GLN A 80 44.48 -2.58 -3.54
CA GLN A 80 43.64 -1.57 -4.17
C GLN A 80 42.43 -2.17 -4.84
N GLU A 81 42.58 -3.24 -5.63
CA GLU A 81 41.46 -3.94 -6.26
C GLU A 81 40.42 -4.44 -5.21
N ARG A 82 40.93 -4.98 -4.08
CA ARG A 82 40.02 -5.37 -2.99
C ARG A 82 39.35 -4.18 -2.33
N MET A 83 40.02 -3.03 -2.26
CA MET A 83 39.47 -1.81 -1.71
C MET A 83 38.31 -1.29 -2.59
N ASP A 84 38.51 -1.25 -3.92
CA ASP A 84 37.54 -0.80 -4.88
C ASP A 84 36.28 -1.71 -4.82
N ASN A 85 36.47 -3.03 -4.80
CA ASN A 85 35.37 -3.98 -4.61
C ASN A 85 34.60 -3.78 -3.28
N LEU A 86 35.30 -3.36 -2.22
CA LEU A 86 34.63 -3.06 -0.94
C LEU A 86 33.86 -1.73 -0.99
N TYR A 87 34.35 -0.72 -1.71
CA TYR A 87 33.61 0.51 -1.92
C TYR A 87 32.33 0.28 -2.71
N ASP A 88 32.41 -0.48 -3.82
CA ASP A 88 31.25 -0.84 -4.61
C ASP A 88 30.23 -1.61 -3.77
N ARG A 89 30.70 -2.60 -2.99
CA ARG A 89 29.81 -3.38 -2.12
C ARG A 89 29.15 -2.55 -1.02
N ILE A 90 29.87 -1.58 -0.44
CA ILE A 90 29.31 -0.65 0.55
C ILE A 90 28.23 0.21 -0.09
N ALA A 91 28.47 0.76 -1.29
CA ALA A 91 27.50 1.58 -2.00
C ALA A 91 26.21 0.79 -2.33
N GLU A 92 26.35 -0.44 -2.85
CA GLU A 92 25.19 -1.34 -3.10
C GLU A 92 24.36 -1.60 -1.83
N LEU A 93 25.04 -1.84 -0.69
CA LEU A 93 24.35 -2.12 0.57
C LEU A 93 23.67 -0.87 1.14
N GLU A 94 24.25 0.31 1.00
CA GLU A 94 23.66 1.58 1.41
C GLU A 94 22.40 1.90 0.56
N GLU A 95 22.46 1.67 -0.75
CA GLU A 95 21.32 1.81 -1.65
C GLU A 95 20.19 0.82 -1.28
N ALA A 96 20.53 -0.46 -1.08
CA ALA A 96 19.56 -1.48 -0.69
C ALA A 96 18.87 -1.16 0.65
N ILE A 97 19.60 -0.64 1.63
CA ILE A 97 19.02 -0.20 2.92
C ILE A 97 18.04 0.96 2.69
N THR A 98 18.42 1.93 1.86
CA THR A 98 17.55 3.08 1.54
C THR A 98 16.25 2.64 0.86
N ASP A 99 16.33 1.66 -0.04
CA ASP A 99 15.15 1.09 -0.71
C ASP A 99 14.21 0.40 0.28
N VAL A 100 14.75 -0.39 1.21
CA VAL A 100 13.94 -1.04 2.25
C VAL A 100 13.30 -0.01 3.18
N GLU A 101 14.04 1.02 3.59
CA GLU A 101 13.51 2.13 4.40
C GLU A 101 12.37 2.87 3.69
N THR A 102 12.50 3.07 2.39
CA THR A 102 11.46 3.69 1.55
C THR A 102 10.20 2.83 1.51
N LYS A 103 10.34 1.50 1.36
CA LYS A 103 9.21 0.55 1.40
C LYS A 103 8.51 0.56 2.77
N ILE A 104 9.27 0.56 3.86
CA ILE A 104 8.73 0.67 5.22
C ILE A 104 7.95 1.98 5.39
N GLY A 105 8.53 3.11 4.98
CA GLY A 105 7.88 4.42 5.03
C GLY A 105 6.60 4.48 4.20
N ALA A 106 6.61 3.89 3.00
CA ALA A 106 5.42 3.79 2.13
C ALA A 106 4.31 2.94 2.77
N SER A 107 4.66 1.85 3.44
CA SER A 107 3.70 0.98 4.15
C SER A 107 3.00 1.73 5.28
N TYR A 108 3.75 2.46 6.12
CA TYR A 108 3.16 3.32 7.15
C TYR A 108 2.33 4.46 6.57
N GLY A 109 2.78 5.09 5.48
CA GLY A 109 2.03 6.14 4.80
C GLY A 109 0.67 5.67 4.29
N LYS A 110 0.60 4.49 3.70
CA LYS A 110 -0.66 3.87 3.26
C LYS A 110 -1.60 3.60 4.45
N GLN A 111 -1.09 3.09 5.57
CA GLN A 111 -1.89 2.86 6.77
C GLN A 111 -2.48 4.16 7.32
N VAL A 112 -1.67 5.21 7.44
CA VAL A 112 -2.15 6.50 7.97
C VAL A 112 -3.27 7.07 7.08
N THR A 113 -3.14 6.94 5.76
CA THR A 113 -4.17 7.37 4.82
C THR A 113 -5.43 6.53 4.96
N GLY A 114 -5.30 5.21 5.00
CA GLY A 114 -6.42 4.28 5.22
C GLY A 114 -7.17 4.56 6.52
N LYS A 115 -6.46 4.73 7.64
CA LYS A 115 -7.06 5.05 8.93
C LYS A 115 -7.86 6.35 8.91
N LYS A 116 -7.37 7.40 8.24
CA LYS A 116 -8.12 8.66 8.10
C LYS A 116 -9.41 8.47 7.32
N ILE A 117 -9.36 7.65 6.26
CA ILE A 117 -10.55 7.32 5.46
C ILE A 117 -11.54 6.51 6.29
N TYR A 118 -11.10 5.48 7.00
CA TYR A 118 -11.96 4.67 7.86
C TYR A 118 -12.61 5.48 8.98
N GLN A 119 -11.85 6.36 9.63
CA GLN A 119 -12.41 7.27 10.64
C GLN A 119 -13.45 8.21 10.06
N PHE A 120 -13.19 8.75 8.86
CA PHE A 120 -14.16 9.59 8.16
C PHE A 120 -15.44 8.82 7.82
N LEU A 121 -15.32 7.57 7.39
CA LEU A 121 -16.48 6.73 7.06
C LEU A 121 -17.34 6.42 8.29
N LEU A 122 -16.72 6.19 9.45
CA LEU A 122 -17.45 6.01 10.71
C LEU A 122 -18.31 7.24 11.06
N ASP A 123 -17.80 8.43 10.78
CA ASP A 123 -18.44 9.70 11.08
C ASP A 123 -19.14 10.34 9.86
N PHE A 124 -19.32 9.57 8.77
CA PHE A 124 -19.73 10.08 7.46
C PHE A 124 -20.97 10.98 7.52
N ASP A 125 -22.02 10.53 8.17
CA ASP A 125 -23.29 11.27 8.24
C ASP A 125 -23.13 12.64 8.91
N ILE A 126 -22.25 12.73 9.91
CA ILE A 126 -22.01 13.99 10.66
C ILE A 126 -21.12 14.93 9.86
N LEU A 127 -20.05 14.39 9.26
CA LEU A 127 -19.03 15.17 8.59
C LEU A 127 -19.49 15.63 7.20
N TYR A 128 -20.04 14.71 6.41
CA TYR A 128 -20.47 14.99 5.05
C TYR A 128 -21.58 16.04 4.97
N GLY A 129 -22.50 16.04 5.95
CA GLY A 129 -23.54 17.07 6.05
C GLY A 129 -23.02 18.48 6.30
N LYS A 130 -21.82 18.63 6.86
CA LYS A 130 -21.17 19.93 7.16
C LYS A 130 -20.25 20.42 6.04
N MET A 131 -19.91 19.58 5.07
CA MET A 131 -19.01 19.90 3.98
C MET A 131 -19.67 20.82 2.94
N THR A 132 -18.88 21.73 2.41
CA THR A 132 -19.22 22.50 1.22
C THR A 132 -19.21 21.60 -0.04
N ASP A 133 -19.83 22.04 -1.13
CA ASP A 133 -19.84 21.26 -2.38
C ASP A 133 -18.42 21.01 -2.93
N LEU A 134 -17.49 21.90 -2.69
CA LEU A 134 -16.08 21.73 -3.09
C LEU A 134 -15.41 20.63 -2.25
N GLU A 135 -15.58 20.67 -0.94
CA GLU A 135 -15.03 19.65 -0.03
C GLU A 135 -15.62 18.28 -0.32
N LYS A 136 -16.93 18.19 -0.58
CA LYS A 136 -17.60 16.95 -1.01
C LYS A 136 -16.98 16.39 -2.28
N LYS A 137 -16.69 17.26 -3.27
CA LYS A 137 -16.07 16.84 -4.52
C LYS A 137 -14.64 16.34 -4.32
N GLU A 138 -13.84 17.02 -3.53
CA GLU A 138 -12.47 16.58 -3.20
C GLU A 138 -12.48 15.26 -2.41
N PHE A 139 -13.40 15.13 -1.47
CA PHE A 139 -13.59 13.86 -0.74
C PHE A 139 -13.91 12.71 -1.70
N MET A 140 -14.89 12.88 -2.58
CA MET A 140 -15.26 11.86 -3.56
C MET A 140 -14.07 11.44 -4.45
N ARG A 141 -13.24 12.39 -4.86
CA ARG A 141 -12.03 12.09 -5.67
C ARG A 141 -10.97 11.30 -4.90
N THR A 142 -10.87 11.51 -3.60
CA THR A 142 -9.93 10.77 -2.77
C THR A 142 -10.40 9.34 -2.52
N PHE A 143 -11.71 9.12 -2.56
CA PHE A 143 -12.38 7.91 -2.15
C PHE A 143 -12.71 6.96 -3.31
N ILE A 144 -13.07 7.54 -4.46
CA ILE A 144 -13.54 6.82 -5.63
C ILE A 144 -12.48 6.92 -6.73
N GLU A 145 -12.03 5.75 -7.21
CA GLU A 145 -11.11 5.65 -8.34
C GLU A 145 -11.86 5.80 -9.67
N SER A 146 -12.96 5.04 -9.84
CA SER A 146 -13.79 5.10 -11.02
C SER A 146 -15.24 4.74 -10.74
N ILE A 147 -16.14 5.19 -11.63
CA ILE A 147 -17.56 4.84 -11.61
C ILE A 147 -17.94 4.37 -13.00
N GLU A 148 -18.44 3.16 -13.13
CA GLU A 148 -19.02 2.66 -14.39
C GLU A 148 -20.54 2.90 -14.39
N LEU A 149 -20.99 3.49 -15.47
CA LEU A 149 -22.43 3.76 -15.69
C LEU A 149 -23.03 2.70 -16.60
N ASP A 150 -24.26 2.30 -16.31
CA ASP A 150 -25.03 1.42 -17.18
C ASP A 150 -26.02 2.29 -18.00
N PRO A 151 -25.76 2.47 -19.31
CA PRO A 151 -26.62 3.29 -20.15
C PRO A 151 -28.00 2.68 -20.43
N ASP A 152 -28.14 1.36 -20.27
CA ASP A 152 -29.37 0.64 -20.58
C ASP A 152 -30.37 0.64 -19.40
N GLU A 153 -29.94 0.98 -18.20
CA GLU A 153 -30.77 1.02 -16.99
C GLU A 153 -31.32 2.43 -16.67
N LYS A 154 -31.21 3.39 -17.58
CA LYS A 154 -31.76 4.76 -17.40
C LYS A 154 -33.24 4.79 -17.06
N ASP A 155 -33.99 3.81 -17.53
CA ASP A 155 -35.45 3.74 -17.31
C ASP A 155 -35.81 3.19 -15.92
N MET A 156 -34.87 2.61 -15.17
CA MET A 156 -35.09 2.08 -13.82
C MET A 156 -34.62 3.01 -12.69
N GLY A 157 -34.14 4.20 -13.01
CA GLY A 157 -33.75 5.22 -12.03
C GLY A 157 -32.36 5.03 -11.42
N ARG A 158 -31.60 4.03 -11.84
CA ARG A 158 -30.23 3.82 -11.41
C ARG A 158 -29.28 3.83 -12.59
N ILE A 159 -28.30 4.72 -12.53
CA ILE A 159 -27.34 4.92 -13.62
C ILE A 159 -26.00 4.25 -13.29
N ILE A 160 -25.74 3.94 -12.02
CA ILE A 160 -24.46 3.40 -11.56
C ILE A 160 -24.48 1.87 -11.57
N LYS A 161 -23.55 1.28 -12.30
CA LYS A 161 -23.34 -0.17 -12.38
C LYS A 161 -22.41 -0.67 -11.28
N HIS A 162 -21.24 -0.03 -11.13
CA HIS A 162 -20.31 -0.28 -10.04
C HIS A 162 -19.42 0.95 -9.75
N ILE A 163 -18.85 0.92 -8.56
CA ILE A 163 -17.93 1.94 -8.07
C ILE A 163 -16.62 1.23 -7.69
N ASP A 164 -15.52 1.69 -8.25
CA ASP A 164 -14.17 1.29 -7.84
C ASP A 164 -13.66 2.29 -6.80
N LEU A 165 -13.14 1.77 -5.69
CA LEU A 165 -12.63 2.55 -4.58
C LEU A 165 -11.10 2.62 -4.63
N THR A 166 -10.52 3.70 -4.11
CA THR A 166 -9.06 3.92 -4.05
C THR A 166 -8.38 3.10 -2.97
N PHE A 167 -9.13 2.38 -2.15
CA PHE A 167 -8.65 1.55 -1.05
C PHE A 167 -9.47 0.27 -0.96
N PRO A 168 -8.86 -0.82 -0.48
CA PRO A 168 -9.57 -2.07 -0.33
C PRO A 168 -10.63 -1.96 0.77
N VAL A 169 -11.83 -2.43 0.46
CA VAL A 169 -12.93 -2.61 1.40
C VAL A 169 -13.09 -4.11 1.64
N TYR A 170 -13.13 -4.50 2.90
CA TYR A 170 -13.33 -5.89 3.28
C TYR A 170 -14.78 -6.11 3.66
N TYR A 171 -15.39 -7.13 3.09
CA TYR A 171 -16.72 -7.57 3.45
C TYR A 171 -16.74 -9.10 3.54
N ASP A 172 -17.27 -9.62 4.63
CA ASP A 172 -17.40 -11.06 4.89
C ASP A 172 -16.09 -11.85 4.75
N GLY A 173 -14.96 -11.24 5.20
CA GLY A 173 -13.65 -11.85 5.18
C GLY A 173 -12.91 -11.81 3.83
N GLN A 174 -13.47 -11.10 2.84
CA GLN A 174 -12.84 -10.91 1.53
C GLN A 174 -12.46 -9.44 1.28
N GLU A 175 -11.27 -9.24 0.72
CA GLU A 175 -10.78 -7.95 0.29
C GLU A 175 -11.30 -7.63 -1.11
N GLY A 176 -11.91 -6.45 -1.29
CA GLY A 176 -12.38 -5.96 -2.57
C GLY A 176 -12.26 -4.46 -2.70
N ASP A 177 -11.91 -4.00 -3.88
CA ASP A 177 -11.81 -2.58 -4.24
C ASP A 177 -12.98 -2.12 -5.12
N ARG A 178 -13.87 -3.06 -5.50
CA ARG A 178 -15.00 -2.80 -6.40
C ARG A 178 -16.32 -3.19 -5.76
N ILE A 179 -17.27 -2.28 -5.80
CA ILE A 179 -18.63 -2.48 -5.32
C ILE A 179 -19.61 -2.45 -6.48
N ARG A 180 -20.43 -3.50 -6.61
CA ARG A 180 -21.50 -3.60 -7.60
C ARG A 180 -22.81 -3.18 -6.97
N MET A 181 -23.52 -2.26 -7.64
CA MET A 181 -24.86 -1.84 -7.21
C MET A 181 -25.87 -2.98 -7.45
N PRO A 182 -26.72 -3.33 -6.47
CA PRO A 182 -27.74 -4.35 -6.66
C PRO A 182 -28.79 -3.91 -7.67
N LYS A 183 -29.23 -4.83 -8.55
CA LYS A 183 -30.16 -4.54 -9.65
C LYS A 183 -31.61 -4.37 -9.22
N GLU A 184 -32.02 -4.82 -8.04
CA GLU A 184 -33.39 -4.76 -7.56
C GLU A 184 -33.50 -4.27 -6.12
N ASN A 185 -34.71 -3.82 -5.74
CA ASN A 185 -35.08 -3.34 -4.40
C ASN A 185 -34.95 -4.40 -3.28
N THR A 186 -34.11 -5.38 -3.44
CA THR A 186 -33.81 -6.36 -2.41
C THR A 186 -32.87 -5.71 -1.41
N VAL A 187 -33.43 -5.47 -0.25
CA VAL A 187 -32.71 -5.20 0.98
C VAL A 187 -31.54 -6.18 1.08
N GLU A 188 -30.33 -5.62 1.18
CA GLU A 188 -29.15 -6.33 1.65
C GLU A 188 -28.38 -7.23 0.67
N THR A 189 -27.80 -6.69 -0.41
CA THR A 189 -26.59 -7.35 -0.92
C THR A 189 -25.64 -6.36 -1.56
N VAL A 190 -24.69 -5.89 -0.79
CA VAL A 190 -23.47 -5.27 -1.33
C VAL A 190 -22.56 -6.43 -1.73
N VAL A 191 -22.38 -6.65 -3.02
CA VAL A 191 -21.43 -7.65 -3.52
C VAL A 191 -20.09 -6.94 -3.74
N LEU A 192 -19.12 -7.23 -2.91
CA LEU A 192 -17.73 -6.79 -3.09
C LEU A 192 -17.06 -7.76 -4.08
N LEU A 193 -16.55 -7.23 -5.17
CA LEU A 193 -15.77 -7.98 -6.15
C LEU A 193 -14.31 -7.59 -5.98
N GLY A 194 -13.52 -8.48 -5.38
CA GLY A 194 -12.07 -8.30 -5.32
C GLY A 194 -11.38 -8.61 -6.64
N ARG A 195 -10.40 -7.79 -7.02
CA ARG A 195 -9.45 -8.14 -8.06
C ARG A 195 -8.24 -8.81 -7.41
N LYS A 196 -8.10 -10.12 -7.58
CA LYS A 196 -6.88 -10.81 -7.19
C LYS A 196 -5.99 -10.93 -8.43
N LYS A 197 -4.86 -10.24 -8.47
CA LYS A 197 -3.81 -10.52 -9.45
C LYS A 197 -3.02 -11.73 -8.99
N VAL A 198 -3.14 -12.82 -9.71
CA VAL A 198 -2.26 -13.98 -9.57
C VAL A 198 -1.56 -14.12 -10.93
N ASP A 199 -0.24 -14.04 -10.94
CA ASP A 199 0.64 -14.24 -12.12
C ASP A 199 0.31 -13.41 -13.37
N GLY A 200 -0.20 -12.18 -13.18
CA GLY A 200 -0.44 -11.24 -14.29
C GLY A 200 -1.79 -11.39 -15.00
N GLU A 201 -2.63 -12.35 -14.63
CA GLU A 201 -3.99 -12.49 -15.15
C GLU A 201 -5.06 -12.02 -14.14
N GLU A 202 -6.05 -11.27 -14.64
CA GLU A 202 -7.19 -10.83 -13.83
C GLU A 202 -8.17 -11.99 -13.63
N ILE A 203 -8.28 -12.50 -12.41
CA ILE A 203 -9.30 -13.48 -12.05
C ILE A 203 -10.42 -12.77 -11.33
N SER A 204 -11.62 -12.72 -11.94
CA SER A 204 -12.83 -12.26 -11.26
C SER A 204 -13.39 -13.37 -10.38
N VAL A 205 -13.40 -13.17 -9.08
CA VAL A 205 -14.06 -14.10 -8.14
C VAL A 205 -15.51 -13.64 -7.95
N LYS A 206 -16.48 -14.45 -8.38
CA LYS A 206 -17.89 -14.26 -8.04
C LYS A 206 -18.14 -14.88 -6.68
N THR A 207 -18.60 -14.08 -5.73
CA THR A 207 -19.18 -14.58 -4.49
C THR A 207 -20.70 -14.43 -4.58
N GLU A 208 -21.44 -15.52 -4.57
CA GLU A 208 -22.89 -15.54 -4.39
C GLU A 208 -23.16 -15.59 -2.89
N SER A 209 -23.85 -14.58 -2.36
CA SER A 209 -24.36 -14.64 -1.00
C SER A 209 -25.78 -15.20 -1.03
N TYR A 210 -26.02 -16.24 -0.26
CA TYR A 210 -27.33 -16.79 -0.03
C TYR A 210 -28.10 -15.98 1.03
N VAL A 211 -29.43 -15.91 0.82
CA VAL A 211 -30.45 -15.29 1.68
C VAL A 211 -30.42 -15.86 3.09
#